data_515518dd70843d2ab9c503bf85723b46
#
_entry.id   515518dd70843d2ab9c503bf85723b46
#
_cell.length_a   1.000
_cell.length_b   1.000
_cell.length_c   1.000
_cell.angle_alpha   90.00
_cell.angle_beta   90.00
_cell.angle_gamma   90.00
#
_symmetry.space_group_name_H-M   'P 1'
#
loop_
_entity.id
_entity.type
_entity.pdbx_description
1 polymer ?
#
loop_
_entity_poly.entity_id
_entity_poly.type
_entity_poly.pdbx_seq_one_letter_code
_entity_poly.pdbx_strand_id
1 'polypeptide(L)'
;TATAGQTTFTLPNLHNDGTKTYPVEVFFNGIRGRVGAGASFDYQLSGTQQIVFNQGLDVGTRVVTKVGFGHTIDERQFTASEGDTTFTITGEQATQNKFHCYLNGILLRRGTDYTAGSPIVLSTPAKAGDEVCIMNANAEEFFTANEGQTKFTATDTSTTSENTQVYLNGIFLEIGTDYTLGNPSVTVINPVSGLTAGDNFDIVITR
;
A
#
# COMPACT_ATOMS: atom_id res chain seq x y z
N THR A 1 0.55 3.22 -17.73
CA THR A 1 0.84 1.84 -18.14
C THR A 1 2.24 1.78 -18.73
N ALA A 2 3.03 0.75 -18.39
CA ALA A 2 4.40 0.59 -18.87
C ALA A 2 4.46 0.12 -20.32
N THR A 3 5.51 0.55 -21.04
CA THR A 3 5.96 -0.09 -22.27
C THR A 3 6.98 -1.20 -21.95
N ALA A 4 7.25 -2.10 -22.91
CA ALA A 4 8.18 -3.21 -22.68
C ALA A 4 9.56 -2.71 -22.24
N GLY A 5 10.06 -3.22 -21.14
CA GLY A 5 11.38 -2.86 -20.60
C GLY A 5 11.49 -1.45 -20.02
N GLN A 6 10.38 -0.73 -19.86
CA GLN A 6 10.42 0.62 -19.29
C GLN A 6 10.85 0.59 -17.84
N THR A 7 11.86 1.40 -17.50
CA THR A 7 12.38 1.51 -16.13
C THR A 7 12.12 2.86 -15.48
N THR A 8 11.90 3.93 -16.29
CA THR A 8 11.80 5.29 -15.73
C THR A 8 10.42 5.88 -15.96
N PHE A 9 9.86 6.47 -14.92
CA PHE A 9 8.60 7.18 -14.95
C PHE A 9 8.75 8.55 -14.29
N THR A 10 8.15 9.57 -14.91
CA THR A 10 8.08 10.90 -14.32
C THR A 10 6.83 11.01 -13.46
N LEU A 11 7.01 11.44 -12.23
CA LEU A 11 5.91 11.69 -11.31
C LEU A 11 5.13 12.94 -11.70
N PRO A 12 3.80 12.96 -11.52
CA PRO A 12 2.99 14.16 -11.75
C PRO A 12 3.34 15.29 -10.77
N ASN A 13 3.80 14.93 -9.58
CA ASN A 13 4.22 15.86 -8.53
C ASN A 13 5.67 15.63 -8.14
N LEU A 14 6.34 16.67 -7.65
CA LEU A 14 7.70 16.58 -7.13
C LEU A 14 7.73 15.75 -5.84
N HIS A 15 8.60 14.74 -5.76
CA HIS A 15 8.90 14.06 -4.51
C HIS A 15 9.99 14.78 -3.70
N ASN A 16 10.71 15.70 -4.34
CA ASN A 16 11.72 16.55 -3.72
C ASN A 16 11.66 17.95 -4.37
N ASP A 17 11.32 18.97 -3.60
CA ASP A 17 11.20 20.34 -4.07
C ASP A 17 12.47 21.17 -3.81
N GLY A 18 13.54 20.51 -3.36
CA GLY A 18 14.81 21.13 -2.97
C GLY A 18 14.86 21.57 -1.50
N THR A 19 13.72 21.62 -0.81
CA THR A 19 13.60 21.94 0.61
C THR A 19 13.09 20.77 1.45
N LYS A 20 12.22 19.95 0.85
CA LYS A 20 11.58 18.79 1.47
C LYS A 20 11.59 17.59 0.53
N THR A 21 11.76 16.42 1.12
CA THR A 21 11.55 15.14 0.43
C THR A 21 10.21 14.58 0.90
N TYR A 22 9.34 14.31 -0.07
CA TYR A 22 8.04 13.72 0.18
C TYR A 22 8.12 12.22 -0.03
N PRO A 23 7.49 11.42 0.84
CA PRO A 23 7.44 9.98 0.65
C PRO A 23 6.66 9.63 -0.61
N VAL A 24 7.13 8.63 -1.33
CA VAL A 24 6.49 8.12 -2.55
C VAL A 24 6.21 6.64 -2.37
N GLU A 25 4.94 6.27 -2.46
CA GLU A 25 4.54 4.88 -2.59
C GLU A 25 4.30 4.56 -4.06
N VAL A 26 4.80 3.44 -4.50
CA VAL A 26 4.63 2.94 -5.87
C VAL A 26 3.97 1.59 -5.82
N PHE A 27 2.91 1.44 -6.59
CA PHE A 27 2.21 0.17 -6.78
C PHE A 27 2.31 -0.23 -8.25
N PHE A 28 2.65 -1.47 -8.51
CA PHE A 28 2.64 -2.05 -9.85
C PHE A 28 1.70 -3.26 -9.87
N ASN A 29 0.70 -3.19 -10.73
CA ASN A 29 -0.44 -4.12 -10.74
C ASN A 29 -1.10 -4.31 -9.36
N GLY A 30 -1.13 -3.25 -8.55
CA GLY A 30 -1.72 -3.24 -7.20
C GLY A 30 -0.79 -3.73 -6.09
N ILE A 31 0.38 -4.29 -6.40
CA ILE A 31 1.37 -4.71 -5.42
C ILE A 31 2.27 -3.52 -5.06
N ARG A 32 2.46 -3.27 -3.77
CA ARG A 32 3.35 -2.21 -3.30
C ARG A 32 4.81 -2.57 -3.56
N GLY A 33 5.53 -1.69 -4.23
CA GLY A 33 6.96 -1.83 -4.48
C GLY A 33 7.81 -1.38 -3.30
N ARG A 34 9.02 -1.93 -3.21
CA ARG A 34 10.05 -1.56 -2.23
C ARG A 34 10.94 -0.46 -2.78
N VAL A 35 11.10 0.60 -1.99
CA VAL A 35 12.01 1.69 -2.32
C VAL A 35 13.41 1.44 -1.80
N GLY A 36 14.43 1.66 -2.62
CA GLY A 36 15.83 1.58 -2.22
C GLY A 36 16.77 1.37 -3.41
N ALA A 37 18.07 1.37 -3.15
CA ALA A 37 19.09 1.13 -4.15
C ALA A 37 19.59 -0.31 -4.09
N GLY A 38 19.77 -0.93 -5.25
CA GLY A 38 20.29 -2.29 -5.39
C GLY A 38 19.25 -3.33 -5.79
N ALA A 39 19.69 -4.53 -6.12
CA ALA A 39 18.87 -5.59 -6.73
C ALA A 39 17.78 -6.16 -5.82
N SER A 40 17.86 -5.92 -4.52
CA SER A 40 16.84 -6.36 -3.54
C SER A 40 15.66 -5.39 -3.39
N PHE A 41 15.65 -4.29 -4.14
CA PHE A 41 14.57 -3.30 -4.13
C PHE A 41 13.94 -3.23 -5.51
N ASP A 42 12.68 -2.79 -5.59
CA ASP A 42 11.93 -2.73 -6.83
C ASP A 42 12.21 -1.43 -7.59
N TYR A 43 12.34 -0.32 -6.87
CA TYR A 43 12.57 0.99 -7.46
C TYR A 43 13.39 1.90 -6.53
N GLN A 44 13.93 2.95 -7.13
CA GLN A 44 14.58 4.06 -6.43
C GLN A 44 14.01 5.41 -6.91
N LEU A 45 14.09 6.41 -6.05
CA LEU A 45 13.78 7.79 -6.40
C LEU A 45 15.00 8.45 -7.04
N SER A 46 14.79 9.23 -8.10
CA SER A 46 15.86 9.90 -8.83
C SER A 46 15.49 11.34 -9.15
N GLY A 47 16.44 12.24 -8.96
CA GLY A 47 16.24 13.68 -9.18
C GLY A 47 15.14 14.23 -8.26
N THR A 48 14.25 15.04 -8.83
CA THR A 48 13.15 15.69 -8.10
C THR A 48 11.78 15.09 -8.40
N GLN A 49 11.68 14.31 -9.49
CA GLN A 49 10.37 13.92 -10.03
C GLN A 49 10.39 12.57 -10.76
N GLN A 50 11.36 11.71 -10.48
CA GLN A 50 11.46 10.43 -11.18
C GLN A 50 11.47 9.24 -10.21
N ILE A 51 10.86 8.16 -10.66
CA ILE A 51 11.07 6.81 -10.13
C ILE A 51 11.79 5.98 -11.19
N VAL A 52 12.76 5.19 -10.74
CA VAL A 52 13.53 4.30 -11.60
C VAL A 52 13.43 2.90 -11.05
N PHE A 53 12.80 2.00 -11.83
CA PHE A 53 12.71 0.59 -11.48
C PHE A 53 14.05 -0.10 -11.74
N ASN A 54 14.45 -0.98 -10.85
CA ASN A 54 15.69 -1.74 -10.95
C ASN A 54 15.65 -2.81 -12.06
N GLN A 55 14.45 -3.18 -12.50
CA GLN A 55 14.22 -4.06 -13.65
C GLN A 55 13.20 -3.43 -14.58
N GLY A 56 13.32 -3.73 -15.88
CA GLY A 56 12.35 -3.29 -16.87
C GLY A 56 10.99 -3.95 -16.65
N LEU A 57 9.94 -3.16 -16.67
CA LEU A 57 8.58 -3.64 -16.48
C LEU A 57 8.04 -4.31 -17.75
N ASP A 58 7.14 -5.25 -17.58
CA ASP A 58 6.40 -5.87 -18.68
C ASP A 58 5.44 -4.88 -19.33
N VAL A 59 5.19 -5.06 -20.62
CA VAL A 59 4.22 -4.25 -21.34
C VAL A 59 2.84 -4.39 -20.69
N GLY A 60 2.18 -3.26 -20.46
CA GLY A 60 0.86 -3.23 -19.84
C GLY A 60 0.87 -3.20 -18.31
N THR A 61 2.03 -3.34 -17.65
CA THR A 61 2.13 -3.15 -16.20
C THR A 61 1.56 -1.79 -15.80
N ARG A 62 0.57 -1.81 -14.93
CA ARG A 62 -0.05 -0.60 -14.38
C ARG A 62 0.81 -0.09 -13.23
N VAL A 63 1.34 1.14 -13.34
CA VAL A 63 2.11 1.80 -12.30
C VAL A 63 1.27 2.93 -11.71
N VAL A 64 0.99 2.85 -10.43
CA VAL A 64 0.30 3.90 -9.66
C VAL A 64 1.27 4.46 -8.62
N THR A 65 1.29 5.77 -8.50
CA THR A 65 2.18 6.46 -7.56
C THR A 65 1.37 7.35 -6.64
N LYS A 66 1.69 7.34 -5.35
CA LYS A 66 1.21 8.30 -4.37
C LYS A 66 2.39 9.09 -3.83
N VAL A 67 2.30 10.40 -3.88
CA VAL A 67 3.28 11.31 -3.28
C VAL A 67 2.61 11.95 -2.07
N GLY A 68 3.12 11.68 -0.87
CA GLY A 68 2.57 12.20 0.38
C GLY A 68 3.01 13.63 0.63
N PHE A 69 2.05 14.55 0.83
CA PHE A 69 2.32 15.91 1.25
C PHE A 69 2.18 16.00 2.78
N GLY A 70 3.29 16.29 3.47
CA GLY A 70 3.25 16.70 4.87
C GLY A 70 3.35 15.60 5.93
N HIS A 71 3.50 14.33 5.58
CA HIS A 71 3.75 13.25 6.52
C HIS A 71 5.10 12.59 6.28
N THR A 72 5.90 12.41 7.34
CA THR A 72 7.00 11.45 7.34
C THR A 72 6.39 10.04 7.42
N ILE A 73 6.48 9.29 6.34
CA ILE A 73 6.22 7.84 6.42
C ILE A 73 7.42 7.24 7.14
N ASP A 74 7.23 6.87 8.40
CA ASP A 74 8.21 6.07 9.10
C ASP A 74 7.98 4.60 8.72
N GLU A 75 8.82 4.12 7.83
CA GLU A 75 8.76 2.79 7.26
C GLU A 75 9.85 1.91 7.86
N ARG A 76 9.49 0.70 8.25
CA ARG A 76 10.42 -0.35 8.68
C ARG A 76 10.31 -1.54 7.74
N GLN A 77 11.43 -1.93 7.17
CA GLN A 77 11.53 -3.09 6.26
C GLN A 77 12.34 -4.19 6.93
N PHE A 78 11.84 -5.41 6.82
CA PHE A 78 12.49 -6.62 7.32
C PHE A 78 12.55 -7.65 6.20
N THR A 79 13.64 -8.41 6.15
CA THR A 79 13.71 -9.65 5.36
C THR A 79 13.57 -10.80 6.33
N ALA A 80 12.54 -11.62 6.16
CA ALA A 80 12.24 -12.71 7.07
C ALA A 80 13.15 -13.91 6.86
N SER A 81 13.41 -14.64 7.94
CA SER A 81 13.93 -16.00 7.92
C SER A 81 12.78 -17.00 7.87
N GLU A 82 13.07 -18.24 7.53
CA GLU A 82 12.04 -19.30 7.52
C GLU A 82 11.42 -19.49 8.90
N GLY A 83 10.10 -19.34 8.95
CA GLY A 83 9.32 -19.51 10.18
C GLY A 83 9.19 -18.26 11.05
N ASP A 84 9.74 -17.11 10.65
CA ASP A 84 9.59 -15.88 11.42
C ASP A 84 8.13 -15.44 11.50
N THR A 85 7.71 -15.12 12.73
CA THR A 85 6.37 -14.58 12.99
C THR A 85 6.39 -13.22 13.66
N THR A 86 7.54 -12.80 14.23
CA THR A 86 7.62 -11.61 15.09
C THR A 86 8.59 -10.56 14.53
N PHE A 87 8.11 -9.32 14.41
CA PHE A 87 8.89 -8.20 13.90
C PHE A 87 8.82 -7.03 14.87
N THR A 88 9.96 -6.67 15.45
CA THR A 88 10.01 -5.62 16.47
C THR A 88 10.16 -4.25 15.84
N ILE A 89 9.22 -3.37 16.13
CA ILE A 89 9.27 -1.95 15.78
C ILE A 89 9.63 -1.12 17.01
N THR A 90 10.27 0.01 16.78
CA THR A 90 10.72 0.93 17.86
C THR A 90 10.23 2.35 17.57
N GLY A 91 10.21 3.20 18.60
CA GLY A 91 9.82 4.60 18.46
C GLY A 91 8.32 4.84 18.67
N GLU A 92 7.82 5.95 18.14
CA GLU A 92 6.42 6.36 18.32
C GLU A 92 5.42 5.37 17.70
N GLN A 93 5.79 4.67 16.64
CA GLN A 93 4.99 3.64 16.01
C GLN A 93 4.60 2.54 16.99
N ALA A 94 5.56 2.09 17.82
CA ALA A 94 5.33 1.02 18.79
C ALA A 94 4.27 1.37 19.84
N THR A 95 4.11 2.67 20.15
CA THR A 95 3.19 3.15 21.20
C THR A 95 1.78 3.43 20.69
N GLN A 96 1.62 3.72 19.41
CA GLN A 96 0.33 4.16 18.85
C GLN A 96 -0.54 3.01 18.34
N ASN A 97 0.01 1.81 18.12
CA ASN A 97 -0.67 0.66 17.50
C ASN A 97 -1.39 1.00 16.17
N LYS A 98 -0.88 2.04 15.49
CA LYS A 98 -1.45 2.54 14.24
C LYS A 98 -0.44 2.34 13.11
N PHE A 99 -0.46 1.16 12.53
CA PHE A 99 0.43 0.85 11.41
C PHE A 99 -0.22 -0.16 10.45
N HIS A 100 0.18 -0.07 9.21
CA HIS A 100 -0.07 -1.06 8.18
C HIS A 100 1.09 -2.04 8.12
N CYS A 101 0.79 -3.30 7.92
CA CYS A 101 1.76 -4.34 7.67
C CYS A 101 1.55 -4.89 6.26
N TYR A 102 2.63 -4.97 5.49
CA TYR A 102 2.63 -5.59 4.18
C TYR A 102 3.55 -6.81 4.20
N LEU A 103 3.13 -7.87 3.54
CA LEU A 103 3.95 -9.05 3.26
C LEU A 103 4.13 -9.16 1.75
N ASN A 104 5.37 -9.05 1.28
CA ASN A 104 5.68 -9.04 -0.16
C ASN A 104 4.83 -8.03 -0.95
N GLY A 105 4.59 -6.85 -0.39
CA GLY A 105 3.80 -5.77 -0.97
C GLY A 105 2.28 -5.92 -0.87
N ILE A 106 1.78 -7.04 -0.34
CA ILE A 106 0.35 -7.26 -0.07
C ILE A 106 -0.01 -6.70 1.29
N LEU A 107 -1.03 -5.85 1.37
CA LEU A 107 -1.53 -5.35 2.65
C LEU A 107 -2.14 -6.50 3.46
N LEU A 108 -1.68 -6.66 4.69
CA LEU A 108 -2.19 -7.61 5.66
C LEU A 108 -3.29 -6.97 6.51
N ARG A 109 -4.28 -7.76 6.89
CA ARG A 109 -5.41 -7.34 7.71
C ARG A 109 -5.11 -7.50 9.18
N ARG A 110 -5.15 -6.39 9.92
CA ARG A 110 -4.97 -6.41 11.37
C ARG A 110 -6.10 -7.21 12.07
N GLY A 111 -5.71 -8.02 13.05
CA GLY A 111 -6.62 -8.89 13.78
C GLY A 111 -6.93 -10.23 13.08
N THR A 112 -6.61 -10.35 11.77
CA THR A 112 -6.76 -11.59 11.01
C THR A 112 -5.38 -12.14 10.62
N ASP A 113 -4.60 -11.35 9.88
CA ASP A 113 -3.31 -11.78 9.33
C ASP A 113 -2.16 -11.44 10.28
N TYR A 114 -2.33 -10.45 11.12
CA TYR A 114 -1.35 -10.11 12.16
C TYR A 114 -2.01 -9.47 13.39
N THR A 115 -1.31 -9.57 14.51
CA THR A 115 -1.64 -8.84 15.74
C THR A 115 -0.75 -7.62 15.85
N ALA A 116 -1.37 -6.45 16.04
CA ALA A 116 -0.67 -5.18 16.24
C ALA A 116 -0.03 -5.13 17.63
N GLY A 117 1.17 -4.58 17.71
CA GLY A 117 1.94 -4.42 18.93
C GLY A 117 3.40 -4.15 18.63
N SER A 118 4.21 -4.17 19.64
CA SER A 118 5.67 -4.25 19.50
C SER A 118 6.17 -5.41 20.37
N PRO A 119 6.46 -6.59 19.76
CA PRO A 119 6.50 -6.86 18.32
C PRO A 119 5.12 -6.97 17.65
N ILE A 120 5.09 -6.78 16.33
CA ILE A 120 4.02 -7.26 15.45
C ILE A 120 4.16 -8.78 15.36
N VAL A 121 3.03 -9.49 15.39
CA VAL A 121 3.01 -10.96 15.29
C VAL A 121 2.15 -11.38 14.12
N LEU A 122 2.76 -12.01 13.11
CA LEU A 122 2.05 -12.60 11.97
C LEU A 122 1.28 -13.85 12.40
N SER A 123 0.08 -14.02 11.89
CA SER A 123 -0.76 -15.20 12.13
C SER A 123 -0.24 -16.44 11.37
N THR A 124 0.43 -16.21 10.25
CA THR A 124 1.09 -17.24 9.44
C THR A 124 2.59 -16.96 9.40
N PRO A 125 3.45 -17.96 9.65
CA PRO A 125 4.90 -17.77 9.58
C PRO A 125 5.35 -17.33 8.18
N ALA A 126 6.27 -16.37 8.13
CA ALA A 126 6.91 -15.94 6.90
C ALA A 126 7.90 -17.00 6.40
N LYS A 127 8.19 -16.98 5.10
CA LYS A 127 9.21 -17.81 4.48
C LYS A 127 10.55 -17.07 4.42
N ALA A 128 11.63 -17.81 4.26
CA ALA A 128 12.93 -17.21 4.04
C ALA A 128 12.92 -16.31 2.79
N GLY A 129 13.33 -15.06 2.96
CA GLY A 129 13.36 -14.05 1.91
C GLY A 129 12.06 -13.26 1.75
N ASP A 130 10.99 -13.61 2.45
CA ASP A 130 9.79 -12.78 2.49
C ASP A 130 10.09 -11.40 3.08
N GLU A 131 9.39 -10.43 2.58
CA GLU A 131 9.55 -9.04 2.99
C GLU A 131 8.38 -8.56 3.79
N VAL A 132 8.67 -8.12 5.00
CA VAL A 132 7.71 -7.49 5.89
C VAL A 132 7.98 -5.99 5.93
N CYS A 133 7.03 -5.19 5.49
CA CYS A 133 7.10 -3.74 5.56
C CYS A 133 6.03 -3.22 6.52
N ILE A 134 6.44 -2.37 7.46
CA ILE A 134 5.57 -1.79 8.46
C ILE A 134 5.61 -0.27 8.32
N MET A 135 4.45 0.34 8.19
CA MET A 135 4.30 1.78 7.96
C MET A 135 3.29 2.38 8.93
N ASN A 136 3.47 3.66 9.26
CA ASN A 136 2.47 4.41 10.02
C ASN A 136 1.14 4.46 9.28
N ALA A 137 0.04 4.24 10.00
CA ALA A 137 -1.33 4.35 9.52
C ALA A 137 -2.14 5.31 10.37
N ASN A 138 -3.15 5.96 9.78
CA ASN A 138 -4.04 6.85 10.52
C ASN A 138 -5.40 6.23 10.81
N ALA A 139 -6.08 5.70 9.84
CA ALA A 139 -7.35 5.00 10.01
C ALA A 139 -7.48 3.87 8.98
N GLU A 140 -7.96 2.74 9.44
CA GLU A 140 -8.28 1.58 8.61
C GLU A 140 -9.70 1.13 8.90
N GLU A 141 -10.45 0.86 7.86
CA GLU A 141 -11.77 0.24 7.96
C GLU A 141 -11.80 -1.02 7.12
N PHE A 142 -12.17 -2.12 7.77
CA PHE A 142 -12.19 -3.46 7.19
C PHE A 142 -13.61 -3.90 6.90
N PHE A 143 -13.85 -4.34 5.68
CA PHE A 143 -15.13 -4.87 5.24
C PHE A 143 -14.93 -6.29 4.70
N THR A 144 -15.91 -7.16 4.93
CA THR A 144 -16.03 -8.43 4.22
C THR A 144 -17.21 -8.29 3.27
N ALA A 145 -16.98 -8.49 1.99
CA ALA A 145 -17.99 -8.28 0.95
C ALA A 145 -19.07 -9.38 0.99
N ASN A 146 -20.30 -8.98 0.68
CA ASN A 146 -21.34 -9.91 0.27
C ASN A 146 -21.28 -10.13 -1.25
N GLU A 147 -21.89 -11.20 -1.73
CA GLU A 147 -21.97 -11.48 -3.15
C GLU A 147 -22.60 -10.32 -3.93
N GLY A 148 -21.91 -9.86 -4.96
CA GLY A 148 -22.34 -8.74 -5.79
C GLY A 148 -22.25 -7.36 -5.13
N GLN A 149 -21.67 -7.23 -3.93
CA GLN A 149 -21.56 -5.95 -3.27
C GLN A 149 -20.58 -5.02 -4.00
N THR A 150 -21.03 -3.80 -4.27
CA THR A 150 -20.22 -2.78 -4.97
C THR A 150 -19.98 -1.53 -4.13
N LYS A 151 -20.75 -1.31 -3.06
CA LYS A 151 -20.68 -0.08 -2.28
C LYS A 151 -20.29 -0.34 -0.83
N PHE A 152 -19.31 0.43 -0.36
CA PHE A 152 -18.81 0.42 1.02
C PHE A 152 -18.85 1.86 1.55
N THR A 153 -19.24 2.03 2.81
CA THR A 153 -19.35 3.34 3.43
C THR A 153 -18.42 3.42 4.62
N ALA A 154 -17.42 4.28 4.53
CA ALA A 154 -16.51 4.54 5.62
C ALA A 154 -17.21 5.32 6.73
N THR A 155 -16.81 5.10 7.98
CA THR A 155 -17.25 5.89 9.13
C THR A 155 -16.55 7.23 9.16
N ASP A 156 -15.32 7.30 8.65
CA ASP A 156 -14.61 8.56 8.48
C ASP A 156 -15.12 9.31 7.25
N THR A 157 -15.66 10.49 7.47
CA THR A 157 -16.22 11.34 6.42
C THR A 157 -15.19 12.23 5.73
N SER A 158 -13.91 12.12 6.07
CA SER A 158 -12.83 12.93 5.48
C SER A 158 -12.18 12.30 4.26
N THR A 159 -12.84 11.33 3.62
CA THR A 159 -12.33 10.62 2.45
C THR A 159 -12.17 11.53 1.24
N THR A 160 -10.95 11.62 0.71
CA THR A 160 -10.62 12.34 -0.53
C THR A 160 -9.72 11.47 -1.40
N SER A 161 -9.59 11.79 -2.69
CA SER A 161 -8.67 11.08 -3.59
C SER A 161 -7.20 11.15 -3.16
N GLU A 162 -6.85 12.14 -2.36
CA GLU A 162 -5.48 12.39 -1.91
C GLU A 162 -5.14 11.57 -0.67
N ASN A 163 -6.12 11.36 0.23
CA ASN A 163 -5.90 10.73 1.52
C ASN A 163 -6.46 9.30 1.63
N THR A 164 -7.15 8.79 0.61
CA THR A 164 -7.81 7.47 0.67
C THR A 164 -7.08 6.46 -0.21
N GLN A 165 -6.79 5.31 0.36
CA GLN A 165 -6.28 4.14 -0.32
C GLN A 165 -7.30 3.01 -0.16
N VAL A 166 -7.53 2.26 -1.22
CA VAL A 166 -8.50 1.17 -1.23
C VAL A 166 -7.80 -0.11 -1.67
N TYR A 167 -8.07 -1.19 -0.95
CA TYR A 167 -7.48 -2.49 -1.24
C TYR A 167 -8.58 -3.55 -1.35
N LEU A 168 -8.39 -4.48 -2.27
CA LEU A 168 -9.21 -5.70 -2.41
C LEU A 168 -8.28 -6.90 -2.21
N ASN A 169 -8.56 -7.70 -1.18
CA ASN A 169 -7.72 -8.85 -0.79
C ASN A 169 -6.23 -8.47 -0.67
N GLY A 170 -5.96 -7.28 -0.10
CA GLY A 170 -4.62 -6.73 0.08
C GLY A 170 -3.99 -6.08 -1.16
N ILE A 171 -4.65 -6.15 -2.33
CA ILE A 171 -4.18 -5.54 -3.58
C ILE A 171 -4.72 -4.12 -3.70
N PHE A 172 -3.84 -3.15 -3.92
CA PHE A 172 -4.20 -1.76 -4.09
C PHE A 172 -5.03 -1.53 -5.37
N LEU A 173 -6.14 -0.81 -5.22
CA LEU A 173 -7.05 -0.44 -6.30
C LEU A 173 -6.79 0.99 -6.79
N GLU A 174 -7.01 1.24 -8.07
CA GLU A 174 -6.85 2.54 -8.72
C GLU A 174 -8.17 3.30 -8.82
N ILE A 175 -8.20 4.52 -8.29
CA ILE A 175 -9.37 5.40 -8.39
C ILE A 175 -9.67 5.73 -9.87
N GLY A 176 -10.94 5.72 -10.24
CA GLY A 176 -11.41 5.99 -11.60
C GLY A 176 -11.32 4.77 -12.53
N THR A 177 -10.52 3.75 -12.19
CA THR A 177 -10.40 2.50 -12.94
C THR A 177 -11.10 1.35 -12.21
N ASP A 178 -10.78 1.15 -10.95
CA ASP A 178 -11.30 0.02 -10.16
C ASP A 178 -12.43 0.47 -9.23
N TYR A 179 -12.40 1.72 -8.79
CA TYR A 179 -13.43 2.28 -7.91
C TYR A 179 -13.65 3.78 -8.15
N THR A 180 -14.78 4.28 -7.67
CA THR A 180 -15.06 5.72 -7.54
C THR A 180 -15.24 6.09 -6.08
N LEU A 181 -14.84 7.32 -5.74
CA LEU A 181 -14.93 7.85 -4.40
C LEU A 181 -16.09 8.85 -4.31
N GLY A 182 -17.03 8.56 -3.41
CA GLY A 182 -18.04 9.50 -2.94
C GLY A 182 -17.89 9.64 -1.43
N ASN A 183 -17.91 10.84 -0.90
CA ASN A 183 -17.70 11.06 0.54
C ASN A 183 -18.97 10.71 1.35
N PRO A 184 -18.94 9.75 2.28
CA PRO A 184 -17.85 8.84 2.68
C PRO A 184 -17.86 7.46 1.97
N SER A 185 -18.47 7.35 0.81
CA SER A 185 -18.68 6.06 0.15
C SER A 185 -17.62 5.75 -0.87
N VAL A 186 -17.22 4.48 -0.96
CA VAL A 186 -16.41 3.92 -2.04
C VAL A 186 -17.31 2.99 -2.86
N THR A 187 -17.32 3.17 -4.18
CA THR A 187 -18.07 2.31 -5.09
C THR A 187 -17.12 1.60 -6.02
N VAL A 188 -17.10 0.26 -5.95
CA VAL A 188 -16.32 -0.60 -6.86
C VAL A 188 -16.97 -0.57 -8.24
N ILE A 189 -16.17 -0.36 -9.27
CA ILE A 189 -16.61 -0.34 -10.67
C ILE A 189 -15.97 -1.46 -11.49
N ASN A 190 -14.93 -2.09 -10.98
CA ASN A 190 -14.28 -3.24 -11.59
C ASN A 190 -13.97 -4.30 -10.49
N PRO A 191 -14.58 -5.48 -10.52
CA PRO A 191 -15.50 -6.00 -11.55
C PRO A 191 -16.89 -5.35 -11.50
N VAL A 192 -17.51 -5.19 -12.65
CA VAL A 192 -18.87 -4.60 -12.80
C VAL A 192 -19.92 -5.46 -12.10
N SER A 193 -19.70 -6.77 -11.99
CA SER A 193 -20.57 -7.71 -11.27
C SER A 193 -20.60 -7.52 -9.75
N GLY A 194 -19.71 -6.66 -9.21
CA GLY A 194 -19.47 -6.53 -7.79
C GLY A 194 -18.51 -7.60 -7.25
N LEU A 195 -18.26 -7.56 -5.95
CA LEU A 195 -17.30 -8.45 -5.29
C LEU A 195 -17.94 -9.80 -4.98
N THR A 196 -17.09 -10.81 -4.77
CA THR A 196 -17.51 -12.15 -4.33
C THR A 196 -17.70 -12.17 -2.82
N ALA A 197 -18.63 -12.98 -2.34
CA ALA A 197 -18.84 -13.13 -0.90
C ALA A 197 -17.56 -13.63 -0.20
N GLY A 198 -17.15 -12.92 0.85
CA GLY A 198 -15.93 -13.21 1.59
C GLY A 198 -14.70 -12.41 1.14
N ASP A 199 -14.76 -11.68 0.03
CA ASP A 199 -13.68 -10.77 -0.35
C ASP A 199 -13.42 -9.73 0.75
N ASN A 200 -12.15 -9.49 1.03
CA ASN A 200 -11.69 -8.46 1.97
C ASN A 200 -11.55 -7.13 1.24
N PHE A 201 -12.32 -6.14 1.67
CA PHE A 201 -12.27 -4.78 1.12
C PHE A 201 -11.85 -3.82 2.23
N ASP A 202 -10.72 -3.16 2.04
CA ASP A 202 -10.12 -2.34 3.08
C ASP A 202 -9.98 -0.89 2.58
N ILE A 203 -10.45 0.05 3.40
CA ILE A 203 -10.35 1.49 3.16
C ILE A 203 -9.36 2.06 4.17
N VAL A 204 -8.29 2.64 3.66
CA VAL A 204 -7.21 3.25 4.44
C VAL A 204 -7.25 4.75 4.23
N ILE A 205 -7.35 5.51 5.32
CA ILE A 205 -7.42 6.98 5.27
C ILE A 205 -6.16 7.52 5.96
N THR A 206 -5.34 8.25 5.21
CA THR A 206 -4.15 8.93 5.72
C THR A 206 -4.48 10.39 6.04
N ARG A 207 -3.98 10.91 7.17
CA ARG A 207 -4.22 12.30 7.63
C ARG A 207 -2.92 13.06 7.77
#